data_4f1505a9569524273f62bad17388c1fd
#
_entry.id   4f1505a9569524273f62bad17388c1fd
#
_cell.length_a   1.000
_cell.length_b   1.000
_cell.length_c   1.000
_cell.angle_alpha   90.00
_cell.angle_beta   90.00
_cell.angle_gamma   90.00
#
_symmetry.space_group_name_H-M   'P 1'
#
loop_
_entity.id
_entity.type
_entity.pdbx_description
1 polymer ?
#
loop_
_entity_poly.entity_id
_entity_poly.type
_entity_poly.pdbx_seq_one_letter_code
_entity_poly.pdbx_strand_id
1 'polypeptide(L)'
;NYGTNLLLSQTSPYTVIEADEFDRSFHWLSPYMSVITATDPDHLDIYGTREAYLESFRHYTTLIQPGGALIIRKGLALQPDVQPGVRVYTYSRDEGDFHAENIRIGNGEIFIDFVAPDTRINDIRLGVPIGINIENGVAAMALAHLNGVTDEEIKQGMASFRGVDRRFDFKIKTSRLVFLSDYAHHPAEIAQSVKSVRELYKDKKITAIFQPHLYTRTRDFYKDFADSLSLLDEVILTEIYPAREQPIPGVSSRLIYDNLRPGIEKCICPKEDILNLLSKKSVEVLIVLGAGDLDNYVPSITQLLEQQSK
;
A
#
# COMPACT_ATOMS: atom_id res chain seq x y z
N ASN A 1 -2.15 -14.81 1.93
CA ASN A 1 -1.99 -15.92 2.88
C ASN A 1 -2.39 -17.26 2.25
N TYR A 2 -3.17 -17.27 1.20
CA TYR A 2 -3.77 -18.46 0.62
C TYR A 2 -3.26 -18.78 -0.79
N GLY A 3 -2.38 -17.96 -1.36
CA GLY A 3 -1.84 -18.13 -2.72
C GLY A 3 -2.89 -18.02 -3.83
N THR A 4 -4.02 -17.38 -3.55
CA THR A 4 -5.13 -17.19 -4.48
C THR A 4 -5.87 -15.89 -4.19
N ASN A 5 -6.49 -15.31 -5.19
CA ASN A 5 -7.39 -14.17 -5.07
C ASN A 5 -8.87 -14.57 -4.88
N LEU A 6 -9.15 -15.85 -4.81
CA LEU A 6 -10.48 -16.39 -4.56
C LEU A 6 -10.44 -17.37 -3.39
N LEU A 7 -11.18 -17.07 -2.33
CA LEU A 7 -11.41 -17.97 -1.19
C LEU A 7 -12.91 -18.19 -1.03
N LEU A 8 -13.33 -19.44 -1.19
CA LEU A 8 -14.72 -19.83 -1.01
C LEU A 8 -14.92 -20.45 0.38
N SER A 9 -16.03 -20.08 1.03
CA SER A 9 -16.50 -20.71 2.26
C SER A 9 -17.81 -21.43 1.98
N GLN A 10 -17.95 -22.64 2.54
CA GLN A 10 -19.23 -23.38 2.47
C GLN A 10 -20.18 -23.05 3.64
N THR A 11 -19.68 -22.33 4.65
CA THR A 11 -20.41 -22.07 5.89
C THR A 11 -20.70 -20.59 6.14
N SER A 12 -19.90 -19.68 5.56
CA SER A 12 -20.12 -18.25 5.71
C SER A 12 -21.30 -17.78 4.85
N PRO A 13 -22.24 -17.02 5.41
CA PRO A 13 -23.30 -16.38 4.62
C PRO A 13 -22.79 -15.14 3.84
N TYR A 14 -21.53 -14.74 4.04
CA TYR A 14 -20.95 -13.54 3.45
C TYR A 14 -19.93 -13.85 2.37
N THR A 15 -19.92 -13.03 1.33
CA THR A 15 -18.86 -12.92 0.35
C THR A 15 -18.27 -11.52 0.45
N VAL A 16 -16.93 -11.42 0.60
CA VAL A 16 -16.21 -10.14 0.57
C VAL A 16 -15.57 -10.00 -0.80
N ILE A 17 -15.85 -8.90 -1.48
CA ILE A 17 -15.33 -8.62 -2.83
C ILE A 17 -14.78 -7.20 -2.89
N GLU A 18 -13.80 -6.99 -3.76
CA GLU A 18 -13.39 -5.67 -4.20
C GLU A 18 -14.42 -5.16 -5.23
N ALA A 19 -15.07 -4.04 -4.92
CA ALA A 19 -16.06 -3.42 -5.80
C ALA A 19 -15.33 -2.49 -6.77
N ASP A 20 -15.19 -2.93 -8.03
CA ASP A 20 -14.45 -2.23 -9.06
C ASP A 20 -15.29 -1.10 -9.67
N GLU A 21 -14.81 0.13 -9.57
CA GLU A 21 -15.45 1.30 -10.14
C GLU A 21 -15.16 1.49 -11.63
N PHE A 22 -14.10 0.85 -12.16
CA PHE A 22 -13.78 0.90 -13.58
C PHE A 22 -15.03 0.49 -14.39
N ASP A 23 -15.35 1.21 -15.46
CA ASP A 23 -16.52 1.06 -16.31
C ASP A 23 -17.88 0.93 -15.56
N ARG A 24 -17.95 1.33 -14.30
CA ARG A 24 -19.12 1.22 -13.41
C ARG A 24 -19.52 -0.22 -13.08
N SER A 25 -18.56 -1.16 -13.08
CA SER A 25 -18.83 -2.57 -12.75
C SER A 25 -19.47 -2.74 -11.39
N PHE A 26 -19.14 -1.91 -10.40
CA PHE A 26 -19.73 -1.94 -9.06
C PHE A 26 -21.25 -1.66 -9.03
N HIS A 27 -21.84 -1.07 -10.09
CA HIS A 27 -23.29 -0.86 -10.18
C HIS A 27 -24.11 -2.16 -10.36
N TRP A 28 -23.47 -3.25 -10.72
CA TRP A 28 -24.12 -4.56 -10.82
C TRP A 28 -24.21 -5.29 -9.48
N LEU A 29 -23.64 -4.73 -8.43
CA LEU A 29 -23.66 -5.32 -7.11
C LEU A 29 -24.91 -4.92 -6.33
N SER A 30 -25.25 -5.74 -5.34
CA SER A 30 -26.30 -5.47 -4.35
C SER A 30 -25.73 -5.70 -2.95
N PRO A 31 -24.85 -4.82 -2.47
CA PRO A 31 -24.11 -5.05 -1.24
C PRO A 31 -25.02 -4.95 -0.01
N TYR A 32 -24.79 -5.81 0.98
CA TYR A 32 -25.38 -5.66 2.30
C TYR A 32 -24.59 -4.63 3.12
N MET A 33 -23.26 -4.68 3.06
CA MET A 33 -22.39 -3.68 3.64
C MET A 33 -21.33 -3.24 2.63
N SER A 34 -20.93 -1.97 2.71
CA SER A 34 -19.89 -1.40 1.86
C SER A 34 -18.95 -0.50 2.62
N VAL A 35 -17.69 -0.47 2.18
CA VAL A 35 -16.70 0.54 2.57
C VAL A 35 -16.33 1.38 1.37
N ILE A 36 -16.31 2.69 1.52
CA ILE A 36 -15.76 3.61 0.52
C ILE A 36 -14.52 4.27 1.11
N THR A 37 -13.36 3.95 0.51
CA THR A 37 -12.04 4.35 1.01
C THR A 37 -11.52 5.64 0.37
N ALA A 38 -11.86 5.89 -0.89
CA ALA A 38 -11.45 7.06 -1.66
C ALA A 38 -12.48 7.36 -2.74
N THR A 39 -12.52 8.62 -3.17
CA THR A 39 -13.28 9.11 -4.32
C THR A 39 -12.46 10.12 -5.12
N ASP A 40 -11.12 9.95 -5.10
CA ASP A 40 -10.25 10.73 -5.96
C ASP A 40 -10.50 10.35 -7.41
N PRO A 41 -10.63 11.33 -8.32
CA PRO A 41 -10.99 11.03 -9.70
C PRO A 41 -9.96 10.16 -10.39
N ASP A 42 -10.41 9.02 -10.88
CA ASP A 42 -9.67 8.13 -11.76
C ASP A 42 -10.53 7.78 -12.97
N HIS A 43 -9.95 7.15 -13.98
CA HIS A 43 -10.66 6.69 -15.17
C HIS A 43 -11.52 7.78 -15.86
N LEU A 44 -10.99 9.01 -15.92
CA LEU A 44 -11.71 10.14 -16.52
C LEU A 44 -11.97 9.98 -18.03
N ASP A 45 -11.27 9.10 -18.69
CA ASP A 45 -11.56 8.62 -20.05
C ASP A 45 -12.93 7.92 -20.16
N ILE A 46 -13.38 7.29 -19.06
CA ILE A 46 -14.68 6.61 -18.95
C ILE A 46 -15.76 7.52 -18.36
N TYR A 47 -15.39 8.25 -17.30
CA TYR A 47 -16.34 9.07 -16.56
C TYR A 47 -16.53 10.48 -17.15
N GLY A 48 -15.54 10.99 -17.86
CA GLY A 48 -15.54 12.32 -18.48
C GLY A 48 -15.22 13.43 -17.49
N THR A 49 -15.90 13.52 -16.34
CA THR A 49 -15.69 14.56 -15.33
C THR A 49 -15.64 14.01 -13.91
N ARG A 50 -15.07 14.81 -13.00
CA ARG A 50 -15.07 14.50 -11.56
C ARG A 50 -16.49 14.38 -11.00
N GLU A 51 -17.38 15.22 -11.44
CA GLU A 51 -18.78 15.24 -10.99
C GLU A 51 -19.49 13.95 -11.40
N ALA A 52 -19.28 13.48 -12.64
CA ALA A 52 -19.84 12.21 -13.11
C ALA A 52 -19.25 11.02 -12.36
N TYR A 53 -17.98 11.07 -11.99
CA TYR A 53 -17.33 10.07 -11.15
C TYR A 53 -17.98 10.02 -9.76
N LEU A 54 -18.12 11.15 -9.08
CA LEU A 54 -18.79 11.24 -7.76
C LEU A 54 -20.26 10.81 -7.82
N GLU A 55 -21.00 11.19 -8.88
CA GLU A 55 -22.39 10.75 -9.07
C GLU A 55 -22.49 9.23 -9.23
N SER A 56 -21.51 8.60 -9.87
CA SER A 56 -21.44 7.14 -9.97
C SER A 56 -21.29 6.47 -8.59
N PHE A 57 -20.45 7.03 -7.72
CA PHE A 57 -20.35 6.56 -6.32
C PHE A 57 -21.63 6.86 -5.53
N ARG A 58 -22.25 8.02 -5.74
CA ARG A 58 -23.54 8.34 -5.10
C ARG A 58 -24.60 7.32 -5.50
N HIS A 59 -24.70 6.98 -6.80
CA HIS A 59 -25.60 5.93 -7.27
C HIS A 59 -25.27 4.58 -6.63
N TYR A 60 -23.99 4.20 -6.53
CA TYR A 60 -23.61 2.94 -5.86
C TYR A 60 -24.12 2.87 -4.43
N THR A 61 -24.15 3.98 -3.69
CA THR A 61 -24.66 3.97 -2.32
C THR A 61 -26.17 3.67 -2.23
N THR A 62 -26.95 3.92 -3.31
CA THR A 62 -28.36 3.54 -3.37
C THR A 62 -28.59 2.04 -3.48
N LEU A 63 -27.56 1.28 -3.88
CA LEU A 63 -27.66 -0.17 -4.10
C LEU A 63 -27.46 -0.96 -2.79
N ILE A 64 -27.06 -0.31 -1.71
CA ILE A 64 -26.91 -0.96 -0.41
C ILE A 64 -28.27 -1.35 0.13
N GLN A 65 -28.39 -2.62 0.52
CA GLN A 65 -29.66 -3.20 0.94
C GLN A 65 -30.11 -2.65 2.31
N PRO A 66 -31.43 -2.47 2.52
CA PRO A 66 -32.00 -2.12 3.81
C PRO A 66 -31.57 -3.09 4.92
N GLY A 67 -31.28 -2.54 6.10
CA GLY A 67 -30.75 -3.29 7.24
C GLY A 67 -29.21 -3.44 7.22
N GLY A 68 -28.57 -3.11 6.11
CA GLY A 68 -27.10 -3.09 5.96
C GLY A 68 -26.44 -1.81 6.46
N ALA A 69 -25.21 -1.59 6.01
CA ALA A 69 -24.43 -0.42 6.40
C ALA A 69 -23.48 0.10 5.30
N LEU A 70 -23.31 1.41 5.28
CA LEU A 70 -22.21 2.09 4.59
C LEU A 70 -21.21 2.58 5.61
N ILE A 71 -19.92 2.26 5.39
CA ILE A 71 -18.79 2.79 6.15
C ILE A 71 -18.02 3.67 5.19
N ILE A 72 -18.03 4.98 5.42
CA ILE A 72 -17.42 5.96 4.52
C ILE A 72 -16.24 6.65 5.18
N ARG A 73 -15.13 6.79 4.46
CA ARG A 73 -13.98 7.53 4.95
C ARG A 73 -14.36 8.99 5.18
N LYS A 74 -14.01 9.51 6.35
CA LYS A 74 -14.27 10.89 6.73
C LYS A 74 -13.51 11.86 5.82
N GLY A 75 -14.17 12.94 5.43
CA GLY A 75 -13.59 13.97 4.56
C GLY A 75 -13.72 13.74 3.06
N LEU A 76 -14.34 12.65 2.62
CA LEU A 76 -14.67 12.49 1.20
C LEU A 76 -15.73 13.50 0.76
N ALA A 77 -15.60 13.97 -0.47
CA ALA A 77 -16.56 14.92 -1.07
C ALA A 77 -17.91 14.25 -1.44
N LEU A 78 -18.04 12.95 -1.22
CA LEU A 78 -19.22 12.15 -1.53
C LEU A 78 -20.35 12.43 -0.51
N GLN A 79 -21.53 12.78 -1.01
CA GLN A 79 -22.77 12.78 -0.25
C GLN A 79 -23.54 11.50 -0.57
N PRO A 80 -23.56 10.50 0.34
CA PRO A 80 -24.23 9.23 0.06
C PRO A 80 -25.74 9.39 -0.02
N ASP A 81 -26.37 8.58 -0.87
CA ASP A 81 -27.82 8.51 -1.06
C ASP A 81 -28.28 7.08 -0.75
N VAL A 82 -28.39 6.77 0.54
CA VAL A 82 -28.71 5.41 0.97
C VAL A 82 -30.21 5.19 1.15
N GLN A 83 -30.63 3.94 0.97
CA GLN A 83 -32.02 3.55 1.19
C GLN A 83 -32.42 3.66 2.67
N PRO A 84 -33.73 3.86 2.98
CA PRO A 84 -34.23 3.80 4.34
C PRO A 84 -33.85 2.49 5.03
N GLY A 85 -33.35 2.60 6.28
CA GLY A 85 -32.88 1.45 7.05
C GLY A 85 -31.42 1.06 6.84
N VAL A 86 -30.69 1.71 5.94
CA VAL A 86 -29.22 1.58 5.84
C VAL A 86 -28.56 2.51 6.84
N ARG A 87 -27.65 1.97 7.65
CA ARG A 87 -26.86 2.75 8.61
C ARG A 87 -25.63 3.33 7.92
N VAL A 88 -25.31 4.58 8.21
CA VAL A 88 -24.10 5.24 7.69
C VAL A 88 -23.15 5.53 8.83
N TYR A 89 -21.93 5.07 8.70
CA TYR A 89 -20.83 5.30 9.63
C TYR A 89 -19.67 5.97 8.94
N THR A 90 -18.98 6.82 9.68
CA THR A 90 -17.72 7.43 9.25
C THR A 90 -16.53 6.69 9.86
N TYR A 91 -15.42 6.64 9.12
CA TYR A 91 -14.16 6.15 9.67
C TYR A 91 -12.98 6.99 9.17
N SER A 92 -11.92 6.98 9.92
CA SER A 92 -10.59 7.42 9.47
C SER A 92 -9.51 6.84 10.37
N ARG A 93 -8.27 7.28 10.15
CA ARG A 93 -7.17 6.89 11.02
C ARG A 93 -7.39 7.35 12.46
N ASP A 94 -7.83 8.60 12.69
CA ASP A 94 -7.75 9.29 13.98
C ASP A 94 -9.12 9.78 14.49
N GLU A 95 -10.18 9.67 13.68
CA GLU A 95 -11.49 10.22 14.01
C GLU A 95 -12.62 9.52 13.24
N GLY A 96 -13.87 9.78 13.64
CA GLY A 96 -15.06 9.16 13.07
C GLY A 96 -15.70 8.16 14.05
N ASP A 97 -16.76 7.50 13.61
CA ASP A 97 -17.43 6.46 14.39
C ASP A 97 -16.48 5.27 14.65
N PHE A 98 -15.62 4.98 13.68
CA PHE A 98 -14.54 4.00 13.79
C PHE A 98 -13.20 4.68 13.53
N HIS A 99 -12.25 4.50 14.46
CA HIS A 99 -10.92 5.09 14.35
C HIS A 99 -9.88 4.32 15.16
N ALA A 100 -8.62 4.70 15.02
CA ALA A 100 -7.53 4.17 15.81
C ALA A 100 -7.10 5.19 16.88
N GLU A 101 -6.73 4.68 18.04
CA GLU A 101 -6.07 5.43 19.10
C GLU A 101 -4.77 4.73 19.53
N ASN A 102 -3.97 5.38 20.38
CA ASN A 102 -2.73 4.82 20.93
C ASN A 102 -1.83 4.18 19.89
N ILE A 103 -1.68 4.83 18.73
CA ILE A 103 -0.86 4.34 17.62
C ILE A 103 0.62 4.32 18.04
N ARG A 104 1.23 3.14 18.02
CA ARG A 104 2.64 2.92 18.37
C ARG A 104 3.37 2.31 17.18
N ILE A 105 4.37 3.02 16.66
CA ILE A 105 5.16 2.67 15.49
C ILE A 105 6.63 2.54 15.88
N GLY A 106 7.24 1.41 15.59
CA GLY A 106 8.66 1.18 15.81
C GLY A 106 9.03 -0.29 15.81
N ASN A 107 10.32 -0.57 15.75
CA ASN A 107 10.86 -1.94 15.72
C ASN A 107 10.23 -2.84 14.65
N GLY A 108 9.85 -2.26 13.52
CA GLY A 108 9.20 -2.98 12.42
C GLY A 108 7.75 -3.38 12.68
N GLU A 109 7.08 -2.81 13.68
CA GLU A 109 5.70 -3.14 14.03
C GLU A 109 4.85 -1.89 14.22
N ILE A 110 3.55 -2.05 14.02
CA ILE A 110 2.53 -1.07 14.38
C ILE A 110 1.50 -1.75 15.26
N PHE A 111 1.23 -1.12 16.41
CA PHE A 111 0.13 -1.47 17.30
C PHE A 111 -0.85 -0.30 17.40
N ILE A 112 -2.13 -0.60 17.45
CA ILE A 112 -3.20 0.37 17.61
C ILE A 112 -4.25 -0.14 18.59
N ASP A 113 -5.04 0.79 19.12
CA ASP A 113 -6.33 0.48 19.72
C ASP A 113 -7.41 0.83 18.70
N PHE A 114 -8.34 -0.07 18.44
CA PHE A 114 -9.51 0.18 17.61
C PHE A 114 -10.66 0.69 18.48
N VAL A 115 -11.29 1.79 18.06
CA VAL A 115 -12.44 2.39 18.70
C VAL A 115 -13.63 2.29 17.78
N ALA A 116 -14.73 1.78 18.31
CA ALA A 116 -16.06 1.71 17.70
C ALA A 116 -17.09 2.43 18.57
N PRO A 117 -18.29 2.72 18.10
CA PRO A 117 -19.32 3.43 18.88
C PRO A 117 -19.68 2.77 20.21
N ASP A 118 -19.53 1.47 20.31
CA ASP A 118 -19.98 0.64 21.44
C ASP A 118 -18.85 -0.17 22.11
N THR A 119 -17.63 -0.18 21.54
CA THR A 119 -16.51 -0.96 22.08
C THR A 119 -15.15 -0.36 21.78
N ARG A 120 -14.14 -0.89 22.47
CA ARG A 120 -12.73 -0.59 22.23
C ARG A 120 -11.92 -1.87 22.30
N ILE A 121 -11.13 -2.14 21.28
CA ILE A 121 -10.23 -3.29 21.22
C ILE A 121 -8.80 -2.79 21.31
N ASN A 122 -8.11 -3.12 22.40
CA ASN A 122 -6.75 -2.64 22.66
C ASN A 122 -5.69 -3.56 22.07
N ASP A 123 -4.49 -3.02 21.83
CA ASP A 123 -3.28 -3.76 21.48
C ASP A 123 -3.41 -4.62 20.20
N ILE A 124 -3.97 -4.07 19.16
CA ILE A 124 -4.06 -4.75 17.86
C ILE A 124 -2.77 -4.56 17.08
N ARG A 125 -2.09 -5.65 16.75
CA ARG A 125 -0.92 -5.66 15.89
C ARG A 125 -1.33 -5.70 14.41
N LEU A 126 -0.80 -4.81 13.62
CA LEU A 126 -0.97 -4.84 12.16
C LEU A 126 0.04 -5.80 11.53
N GLY A 127 -0.43 -6.80 10.78
CA GLY A 127 0.42 -7.79 10.12
C GLY A 127 1.31 -7.18 9.04
N VAL A 128 0.82 -6.15 8.33
CA VAL A 128 1.62 -5.32 7.40
C VAL A 128 1.71 -3.91 7.97
N PRO A 129 2.82 -3.58 8.64
CA PRO A 129 2.96 -2.34 9.41
C PRO A 129 3.35 -1.16 8.53
N ILE A 130 2.40 -0.58 7.81
CA ILE A 130 2.56 0.70 7.10
C ILE A 130 1.45 1.66 7.50
N GLY A 131 1.76 2.97 7.48
CA GLY A 131 0.86 4.00 7.96
C GLY A 131 -0.53 3.99 7.33
N ILE A 132 -0.61 3.74 6.00
CA ILE A 132 -1.89 3.64 5.29
C ILE A 132 -2.73 2.43 5.76
N ASN A 133 -2.10 1.37 6.22
CA ASN A 133 -2.81 0.19 6.71
C ASN A 133 -3.46 0.41 8.08
N ILE A 134 -3.15 1.48 8.79
CA ILE A 134 -3.91 1.86 9.98
C ILE A 134 -5.34 2.20 9.57
N GLU A 135 -5.50 3.07 8.59
CA GLU A 135 -6.82 3.49 8.11
C GLU A 135 -7.57 2.33 7.41
N ASN A 136 -6.89 1.58 6.53
CA ASN A 136 -7.45 0.39 5.90
C ASN A 136 -7.84 -0.68 6.92
N GLY A 137 -7.04 -0.84 7.97
CA GLY A 137 -7.31 -1.75 9.08
C GLY A 137 -8.54 -1.33 9.88
N VAL A 138 -8.70 -0.04 10.16
CA VAL A 138 -9.90 0.49 10.82
C VAL A 138 -11.15 0.15 10.01
N ALA A 139 -11.12 0.34 8.68
CA ALA A 139 -12.24 0.00 7.81
C ALA A 139 -12.58 -1.50 7.82
N ALA A 140 -11.55 -2.36 7.77
CA ALA A 140 -11.72 -3.81 7.81
C ALA A 140 -12.27 -4.27 9.16
N MET A 141 -11.75 -3.73 10.27
CA MET A 141 -12.22 -4.03 11.63
C MET A 141 -13.66 -3.53 11.85
N ALA A 142 -14.01 -2.36 11.31
CA ALA A 142 -15.38 -1.84 11.37
C ALA A 142 -16.38 -2.80 10.69
N LEU A 143 -16.05 -3.29 9.49
CA LEU A 143 -16.87 -4.32 8.81
C LEU A 143 -16.96 -5.59 9.64
N ALA A 144 -15.85 -6.09 10.16
CA ALA A 144 -15.82 -7.32 10.96
C ALA A 144 -16.67 -7.17 12.23
N HIS A 145 -16.51 -6.06 12.96
CA HIS A 145 -17.27 -5.74 14.17
C HIS A 145 -18.77 -5.68 13.90
N LEU A 146 -19.20 -4.96 12.85
CA LEU A 146 -20.63 -4.86 12.48
C LEU A 146 -21.25 -6.20 12.04
N ASN A 147 -20.42 -7.18 11.67
CA ASN A 147 -20.83 -8.55 11.35
C ASN A 147 -20.69 -9.52 12.53
N GLY A 148 -20.41 -9.03 13.74
CA GLY A 148 -20.37 -9.83 14.96
C GLY A 148 -19.12 -10.69 15.10
N VAL A 149 -18.04 -10.36 14.41
CA VAL A 149 -16.72 -11.00 14.62
C VAL A 149 -16.21 -10.60 16.00
N THR A 150 -15.72 -11.55 16.77
CA THR A 150 -15.25 -11.32 18.13
C THR A 150 -13.94 -10.51 18.14
N ASP A 151 -13.70 -9.81 19.26
CA ASP A 151 -12.48 -9.01 19.44
C ASP A 151 -11.21 -9.82 19.23
N GLU A 152 -11.20 -11.06 19.71
CA GLU A 152 -10.05 -11.95 19.55
C GLU A 152 -9.82 -12.37 18.08
N GLU A 153 -10.89 -12.69 17.35
CA GLU A 153 -10.81 -13.00 15.92
C GLU A 153 -10.36 -11.78 15.11
N ILE A 154 -10.79 -10.57 15.47
CA ILE A 154 -10.31 -9.32 14.86
C ILE A 154 -8.82 -9.16 15.09
N LYS A 155 -8.31 -9.34 16.33
CA LYS A 155 -6.88 -9.29 16.63
C LYS A 155 -6.07 -10.31 15.84
N GLN A 156 -6.54 -11.55 15.78
CA GLN A 156 -5.88 -12.64 15.05
C GLN A 156 -5.88 -12.36 13.54
N GLY A 157 -7.01 -11.92 12.99
CA GLY A 157 -7.15 -11.55 11.59
C GLY A 157 -6.17 -10.45 11.20
N MET A 158 -6.13 -9.37 11.96
CA MET A 158 -5.21 -8.25 11.72
C MET A 158 -3.75 -8.66 11.83
N ALA A 159 -3.38 -9.43 12.84
CA ALA A 159 -2.00 -9.89 13.05
C ALA A 159 -1.53 -10.91 12.00
N SER A 160 -2.44 -11.71 11.45
CA SER A 160 -2.14 -12.74 10.46
C SER A 160 -2.09 -12.22 9.01
N PHE A 161 -2.60 -11.03 8.75
CA PHE A 161 -2.59 -10.44 7.42
C PHE A 161 -1.16 -10.24 6.91
N ARG A 162 -0.87 -10.76 5.72
CA ARG A 162 0.47 -10.71 5.10
C ARG A 162 0.60 -9.70 3.97
N GLY A 163 -0.48 -8.98 3.68
CA GLY A 163 -0.51 -8.04 2.56
C GLY A 163 -0.77 -8.71 1.22
N VAL A 164 -0.48 -7.96 0.19
CA VAL A 164 -0.54 -8.34 -1.22
C VAL A 164 0.89 -8.39 -1.75
N ASP A 165 1.18 -9.36 -2.59
CA ASP A 165 2.50 -9.48 -3.22
C ASP A 165 2.90 -8.16 -3.89
N ARG A 166 4.17 -7.78 -3.75
CA ARG A 166 4.75 -6.55 -4.30
C ARG A 166 4.17 -5.24 -3.74
N ARG A 167 3.37 -5.25 -2.66
CA ARG A 167 2.90 -4.04 -1.97
C ARG A 167 3.39 -4.04 -0.53
N PHE A 168 4.51 -3.33 -0.29
CA PHE A 168 5.20 -3.31 0.99
C PHE A 168 5.42 -4.72 1.56
N ASP A 169 5.89 -5.60 0.69
CA ASP A 169 5.93 -7.04 0.89
C ASP A 169 7.25 -7.45 1.53
N PHE A 170 7.19 -7.87 2.79
CA PHE A 170 8.35 -8.31 3.55
C PHE A 170 8.81 -9.70 3.11
N LYS A 171 9.98 -9.78 2.50
CA LYS A 171 10.65 -11.04 2.13
C LYS A 171 11.51 -11.57 3.27
N ILE A 172 12.21 -10.68 4.00
CA ILE A 172 12.97 -11.01 5.21
C ILE A 172 12.62 -9.99 6.28
N LYS A 173 12.32 -10.46 7.49
CA LYS A 173 12.04 -9.61 8.64
C LYS A 173 12.67 -10.20 9.90
N THR A 174 13.91 -9.77 10.18
CA THR A 174 14.65 -10.15 11.39
C THR A 174 15.12 -8.88 12.13
N SER A 175 15.68 -9.04 13.32
CA SER A 175 16.26 -7.92 14.07
C SER A 175 17.49 -7.30 13.38
N ARG A 176 18.24 -8.09 12.61
CA ARG A 176 19.47 -7.65 11.94
C ARG A 176 19.23 -7.17 10.53
N LEU A 177 18.38 -7.87 9.78
CA LEU A 177 18.15 -7.64 8.36
C LEU A 177 16.66 -7.59 8.07
N VAL A 178 16.29 -6.57 7.31
CA VAL A 178 14.95 -6.44 6.74
C VAL A 178 15.07 -6.31 5.23
N PHE A 179 14.28 -7.07 4.51
CA PHE A 179 14.16 -6.95 3.06
C PHE A 179 12.69 -6.92 2.65
N LEU A 180 12.33 -5.92 1.87
CA LEU A 180 10.97 -5.76 1.35
C LEU A 180 10.98 -5.33 -0.11
N SER A 181 9.91 -5.69 -0.83
CA SER A 181 9.64 -5.28 -2.20
C SER A 181 8.37 -4.45 -2.26
N ASP A 182 8.37 -3.37 -3.04
CA ASP A 182 7.21 -2.53 -3.24
C ASP A 182 7.06 -2.13 -4.70
N TYR A 183 5.84 -2.21 -5.19
CA TYR A 183 5.47 -1.84 -6.56
C TYR A 183 5.53 -0.34 -6.84
N ALA A 184 5.77 0.48 -5.80
CA ALA A 184 5.85 1.92 -5.89
C ALA A 184 6.73 2.38 -7.06
N HIS A 185 6.14 3.11 -7.99
CA HIS A 185 6.78 3.53 -9.24
C HIS A 185 6.41 4.96 -9.67
N HIS A 186 5.66 5.67 -8.83
CA HIS A 186 5.40 7.09 -8.93
C HIS A 186 6.07 7.82 -7.74
N PRO A 187 6.56 9.06 -7.89
CA PRO A 187 7.26 9.77 -6.81
C PRO A 187 6.50 9.80 -5.48
N ALA A 188 5.20 10.07 -5.51
CA ALA A 188 4.37 10.10 -4.30
C ALA A 188 4.29 8.74 -3.58
N GLU A 189 4.17 7.64 -4.34
CA GLU A 189 4.16 6.28 -3.80
C GLU A 189 5.52 5.94 -3.16
N ILE A 190 6.62 6.26 -3.88
CA ILE A 190 7.98 6.03 -3.37
C ILE A 190 8.20 6.83 -2.09
N ALA A 191 7.81 8.10 -2.06
CA ALA A 191 7.92 8.92 -0.86
C ALA A 191 7.16 8.32 0.32
N GLN A 192 5.95 7.79 0.08
CA GLN A 192 5.14 7.14 1.11
C GLN A 192 5.80 5.85 1.63
N SER A 193 6.29 5.00 0.72
CA SER A 193 6.98 3.76 1.09
C SER A 193 8.25 4.04 1.89
N VAL A 194 9.09 4.98 1.43
CA VAL A 194 10.33 5.35 2.11
C VAL A 194 10.06 5.93 3.50
N LYS A 195 9.07 6.82 3.63
CA LYS A 195 8.67 7.38 4.94
C LYS A 195 8.21 6.27 5.88
N SER A 196 7.40 5.34 5.40
CA SER A 196 6.92 4.21 6.20
C SER A 196 8.06 3.32 6.69
N VAL A 197 9.03 2.99 5.82
CA VAL A 197 10.22 2.23 6.22
C VAL A 197 11.05 3.00 7.25
N ARG A 198 11.22 4.31 7.05
CA ARG A 198 11.96 5.18 7.98
C ARG A 198 11.29 5.26 9.36
N GLU A 199 9.97 5.34 9.42
CA GLU A 199 9.22 5.33 10.67
C GLU A 199 9.37 4.01 11.43
N LEU A 200 9.37 2.89 10.71
CA LEU A 200 9.53 1.55 11.30
C LEU A 200 10.95 1.27 11.81
N TYR A 201 11.95 1.82 11.13
CA TYR A 201 13.37 1.49 11.33
C TYR A 201 14.23 2.75 11.44
N LYS A 202 13.92 3.61 12.43
CA LYS A 202 14.53 4.96 12.60
C LYS A 202 16.06 4.95 12.69
N ASP A 203 16.61 3.93 13.33
CA ASP A 203 18.02 3.84 13.67
C ASP A 203 18.82 2.95 12.71
N LYS A 204 18.19 2.46 11.64
CA LYS A 204 18.83 1.59 10.66
C LYS A 204 19.17 2.32 9.37
N LYS A 205 20.28 1.91 8.74
CA LYS A 205 20.62 2.33 7.38
C LYS A 205 19.62 1.72 6.39
N ILE A 206 18.97 2.57 5.60
CA ILE A 206 17.99 2.13 4.59
C ILE A 206 18.60 2.30 3.20
N THR A 207 18.74 1.18 2.50
CA THR A 207 19.19 1.11 1.11
C THR A 207 18.00 0.81 0.21
N ALA A 208 17.85 1.55 -0.88
CA ALA A 208 16.89 1.20 -1.93
C ALA A 208 17.58 0.76 -3.22
N ILE A 209 16.98 -0.21 -3.88
CA ILE A 209 17.20 -0.49 -5.30
C ILE A 209 15.96 0.00 -6.04
N PHE A 210 16.14 0.95 -6.94
CA PHE A 210 15.03 1.54 -7.70
C PHE A 210 15.22 1.35 -9.20
N GLN A 211 14.20 0.77 -9.84
CA GLN A 211 14.09 0.71 -11.29
C GLN A 211 13.07 1.73 -11.77
N PRO A 212 13.49 2.82 -12.43
CA PRO A 212 12.54 3.75 -13.04
C PRO A 212 11.71 3.04 -14.11
N HIS A 213 10.43 3.38 -14.19
CA HIS A 213 9.49 2.79 -15.14
C HIS A 213 9.03 3.85 -16.14
N LEU A 214 9.22 3.59 -17.45
CA LEU A 214 8.95 4.47 -18.59
C LEU A 214 9.94 5.64 -18.76
N TYR A 215 10.35 5.87 -19.99
CA TYR A 215 11.21 7.01 -20.32
C TYR A 215 10.48 8.34 -20.17
N THR A 216 9.21 8.41 -20.58
CA THR A 216 8.39 9.63 -20.44
C THR A 216 8.22 10.02 -19.00
N ARG A 217 7.87 9.08 -18.13
CA ARG A 217 7.72 9.32 -16.69
C ARG A 217 9.04 9.75 -16.05
N THR A 218 10.16 9.11 -16.41
CA THR A 218 11.48 9.50 -15.90
C THR A 218 11.84 10.90 -16.33
N ARG A 219 11.62 11.28 -17.60
CA ARG A 219 11.85 12.63 -18.12
C ARG A 219 11.04 13.68 -17.35
N ASP A 220 9.76 13.39 -17.11
CA ASP A 220 8.82 14.37 -16.57
C ASP A 220 8.96 14.53 -15.04
N PHE A 221 9.35 13.47 -14.32
CA PHE A 221 9.37 13.42 -12.86
C PHE A 221 10.73 13.12 -12.23
N TYR A 222 11.87 13.22 -12.96
CA TYR A 222 13.18 12.85 -12.41
C TYR A 222 13.56 13.63 -11.14
N LYS A 223 13.14 14.90 -11.00
CA LYS A 223 13.39 15.69 -9.79
C LYS A 223 12.57 15.19 -8.61
N ASP A 224 11.29 14.90 -8.83
CA ASP A 224 10.40 14.39 -7.79
C ASP A 224 10.82 12.97 -7.34
N PHE A 225 11.32 12.14 -8.26
CA PHE A 225 11.97 10.87 -7.93
C PHE A 225 13.20 11.08 -7.07
N ALA A 226 14.08 12.01 -7.46
CA ALA A 226 15.28 12.32 -6.70
C ALA A 226 14.95 12.84 -5.30
N ASP A 227 13.94 13.71 -5.15
CA ASP A 227 13.50 14.20 -3.85
C ASP A 227 12.95 13.07 -2.96
N SER A 228 12.12 12.20 -3.52
CA SER A 228 11.54 11.06 -2.80
C SER A 228 12.61 10.05 -2.34
N LEU A 229 13.55 9.72 -3.23
CA LEU A 229 14.65 8.81 -2.93
C LEU A 229 15.70 9.43 -2.00
N SER A 230 15.81 10.76 -1.97
CA SER A 230 16.71 11.48 -1.09
C SER A 230 16.33 11.42 0.40
N LEU A 231 15.27 10.74 0.75
CA LEU A 231 14.89 10.40 2.13
C LEU A 231 15.62 9.12 2.63
N LEU A 232 16.38 8.46 1.76
CA LEU A 232 17.13 7.24 2.03
C LEU A 232 18.61 7.55 2.39
N ASP A 233 19.30 6.57 2.95
CA ASP A 233 20.74 6.66 3.21
C ASP A 233 21.57 6.21 2.00
N GLU A 234 21.04 5.25 1.23
CA GLU A 234 21.70 4.74 0.03
C GLU A 234 20.68 4.42 -1.08
N VAL A 235 21.04 4.78 -2.32
CA VAL A 235 20.21 4.56 -3.52
C VAL A 235 21.02 3.86 -4.60
N ILE A 236 20.56 2.70 -5.02
CA ILE A 236 21.06 1.95 -6.16
C ILE A 236 20.02 2.09 -7.28
N LEU A 237 20.40 2.76 -8.36
CA LEU A 237 19.53 2.92 -9.54
C LEU A 237 19.88 1.87 -10.58
N THR A 238 18.86 1.28 -11.21
CA THR A 238 19.06 0.44 -12.40
C THR A 238 18.65 1.19 -13.66
N GLU A 239 18.76 0.53 -14.81
CA GLU A 239 18.27 1.06 -16.07
C GLU A 239 16.75 1.24 -16.04
N ILE A 240 16.26 2.19 -16.86
CA ILE A 240 14.83 2.40 -17.02
C ILE A 240 14.19 1.14 -17.63
N TYR A 241 13.12 0.66 -17.04
CA TYR A 241 12.26 -0.34 -17.66
C TYR A 241 11.35 0.33 -18.69
N PRO A 242 11.53 0.02 -20.00
CA PRO A 242 10.86 0.76 -21.06
C PRO A 242 9.38 0.41 -21.22
N ALA A 243 8.96 -0.78 -20.79
CA ALA A 243 7.66 -1.37 -21.08
C ALA A 243 7.36 -1.35 -22.60
N ARG A 244 6.56 -0.39 -23.06
CA ARG A 244 6.19 -0.26 -24.49
C ARG A 244 6.83 0.96 -25.16
N GLU A 245 7.64 1.74 -24.43
CA GLU A 245 8.24 2.94 -24.96
C GLU A 245 9.57 2.67 -25.66
N GLN A 246 9.88 3.52 -26.63
CA GLN A 246 11.21 3.57 -27.21
C GLN A 246 12.11 4.50 -26.37
N PRO A 247 13.43 4.25 -26.33
CA PRO A 247 14.38 5.12 -25.65
C PRO A 247 14.26 6.57 -26.14
N ILE A 248 14.25 7.51 -25.19
CA ILE A 248 14.24 8.94 -25.47
C ILE A 248 15.69 9.46 -25.35
N PRO A 249 16.27 10.11 -26.37
CA PRO A 249 17.61 10.67 -26.30
C PRO A 249 17.81 11.57 -25.06
N GLY A 250 18.88 11.32 -24.30
CA GLY A 250 19.20 12.09 -23.08
C GLY A 250 18.42 11.67 -21.84
N VAL A 251 17.50 10.71 -21.91
CA VAL A 251 16.72 10.22 -20.78
C VAL A 251 17.27 8.87 -20.31
N SER A 252 17.78 8.85 -19.10
CA SER A 252 18.26 7.64 -18.42
C SER A 252 18.15 7.82 -16.90
N SER A 253 18.42 6.78 -16.13
CA SER A 253 18.48 6.83 -14.66
C SER A 253 19.51 7.86 -14.16
N ARG A 254 20.45 8.29 -15.02
CA ARG A 254 21.42 9.34 -14.71
C ARG A 254 20.76 10.67 -14.37
N LEU A 255 19.59 10.99 -14.94
CA LEU A 255 18.83 12.19 -14.60
C LEU A 255 18.43 12.19 -13.12
N ILE A 256 17.98 11.06 -12.60
CA ILE A 256 17.64 10.92 -11.18
C ILE A 256 18.91 10.98 -10.32
N TYR A 257 19.94 10.21 -10.71
CA TYR A 257 21.23 10.14 -10.02
C TYR A 257 21.85 11.51 -9.77
N ASP A 258 21.90 12.34 -10.81
CA ASP A 258 22.54 13.66 -10.76
C ASP A 258 21.76 14.67 -9.89
N ASN A 259 20.47 14.41 -9.66
CA ASN A 259 19.56 15.26 -8.87
C ASN A 259 19.34 14.75 -7.44
N LEU A 260 19.87 13.58 -7.04
CA LEU A 260 19.86 13.14 -5.64
C LEU A 260 20.64 14.11 -4.77
N ARG A 261 20.13 14.39 -3.57
CA ARG A 261 20.74 15.33 -2.62
C ARG A 261 22.18 14.93 -2.26
N PRO A 262 23.03 15.90 -1.95
CA PRO A 262 24.39 15.62 -1.44
C PRO A 262 24.34 14.81 -0.14
N GLY A 263 25.35 13.94 0.05
CA GLY A 263 25.49 13.14 1.26
C GLY A 263 24.82 11.76 1.21
N ILE A 264 24.02 11.47 0.18
CA ILE A 264 23.43 10.14 -0.02
C ILE A 264 24.45 9.24 -0.74
N GLU A 265 24.66 8.04 -0.22
CA GLU A 265 25.41 7.03 -0.96
C GLU A 265 24.62 6.63 -2.21
N LYS A 266 25.23 6.64 -3.39
CA LYS A 266 24.51 6.37 -4.63
C LYS A 266 25.37 5.72 -5.69
N CYS A 267 24.79 4.80 -6.43
CA CYS A 267 25.39 4.23 -7.66
C CYS A 267 24.31 3.92 -8.70
N ILE A 268 24.76 3.76 -9.94
CA ILE A 268 23.98 3.14 -11.01
C ILE A 268 24.59 1.77 -11.24
N CYS A 269 23.76 0.73 -11.22
CA CYS A 269 24.17 -0.65 -11.32
C CYS A 269 23.24 -1.38 -12.31
N PRO A 270 23.77 -2.01 -13.36
CA PRO A 270 22.98 -2.90 -14.19
C PRO A 270 22.27 -3.94 -13.33
N LYS A 271 21.02 -4.26 -13.66
CA LYS A 271 20.23 -5.20 -12.83
C LYS A 271 20.89 -6.58 -12.74
N GLU A 272 21.63 -7.00 -13.76
CA GLU A 272 22.39 -8.24 -13.80
C GLU A 272 23.52 -8.28 -12.75
N ASP A 273 24.05 -7.12 -12.37
CA ASP A 273 25.16 -6.99 -11.42
C ASP A 273 24.70 -6.78 -9.97
N ILE A 274 23.38 -6.64 -9.71
CA ILE A 274 22.83 -6.34 -8.37
C ILE A 274 23.26 -7.40 -7.34
N LEU A 275 23.20 -8.69 -7.67
CA LEU A 275 23.59 -9.76 -6.76
C LEU A 275 25.08 -9.70 -6.40
N ASN A 276 25.93 -9.41 -7.37
CA ASN A 276 27.38 -9.21 -7.14
C ASN A 276 27.64 -7.94 -6.30
N LEU A 277 26.89 -6.87 -6.51
CA LEU A 277 26.97 -5.67 -5.71
C LEU A 277 26.57 -5.94 -4.25
N LEU A 278 25.41 -6.56 -4.05
CA LEU A 278 24.88 -6.88 -2.71
C LEU A 278 25.75 -7.89 -1.97
N SER A 279 26.38 -8.85 -2.67
CA SER A 279 27.28 -9.82 -2.03
C SER A 279 28.49 -9.19 -1.31
N LYS A 280 28.84 -7.96 -1.67
CA LYS A 280 29.98 -7.19 -1.12
C LYS A 280 29.53 -6.12 -0.13
N LYS A 281 28.25 -6.02 0.17
CA LYS A 281 27.65 -5.00 1.06
C LYS A 281 27.01 -5.65 2.28
N SER A 282 27.09 -4.95 3.41
CA SER A 282 26.26 -5.21 4.56
C SER A 282 25.04 -4.31 4.49
N VAL A 283 23.84 -4.89 4.51
CA VAL A 283 22.57 -4.16 4.48
C VAL A 283 21.80 -4.43 5.77
N GLU A 284 21.23 -3.38 6.34
CA GLU A 284 20.35 -3.51 7.50
C GLU A 284 18.86 -3.52 7.05
N VAL A 285 18.49 -2.58 6.19
CA VAL A 285 17.15 -2.52 5.58
C VAL A 285 17.32 -2.31 4.08
N LEU A 286 16.81 -3.25 3.29
CA LEU A 286 16.77 -3.16 1.83
C LEU A 286 15.32 -3.04 1.37
N ILE A 287 15.06 -2.07 0.50
CA ILE A 287 13.79 -1.96 -0.22
C ILE A 287 14.04 -2.00 -1.73
N VAL A 288 13.33 -2.88 -2.43
CA VAL A 288 13.26 -2.90 -3.90
C VAL A 288 12.02 -2.15 -4.32
N LEU A 289 12.19 -1.15 -5.18
CA LEU A 289 11.13 -0.25 -5.66
C LEU A 289 11.00 -0.32 -7.17
N GLY A 290 9.77 -0.41 -7.67
CA GLY A 290 9.47 -0.29 -9.08
C GLY A 290 8.47 -1.30 -9.61
N ALA A 291 7.87 -0.98 -10.77
CA ALA A 291 6.85 -1.78 -11.47
C ALA A 291 7.42 -2.60 -12.64
N GLY A 292 8.74 -2.60 -12.80
CA GLY A 292 9.43 -3.25 -13.90
C GLY A 292 9.82 -4.71 -13.63
N ASP A 293 10.80 -5.20 -14.38
CA ASP A 293 11.31 -6.57 -14.32
C ASP A 293 12.36 -6.81 -13.21
N LEU A 294 12.70 -5.78 -12.46
CA LEU A 294 13.55 -5.89 -11.26
C LEU A 294 12.95 -6.87 -10.24
N ASP A 295 11.64 -7.00 -10.22
CA ASP A 295 10.92 -7.95 -9.37
C ASP A 295 11.36 -9.40 -9.59
N ASN A 296 11.78 -9.77 -10.80
CA ASN A 296 12.30 -11.10 -11.09
C ASN A 296 13.60 -11.45 -10.32
N TYR A 297 14.30 -10.44 -9.81
CA TYR A 297 15.52 -10.61 -9.00
C TYR A 297 15.21 -10.76 -7.50
N VAL A 298 14.02 -10.42 -7.04
CA VAL A 298 13.63 -10.47 -5.62
C VAL A 298 13.88 -11.85 -5.00
N PRO A 299 13.51 -12.98 -5.62
CA PRO A 299 13.80 -14.30 -5.05
C PRO A 299 15.30 -14.55 -4.86
N SER A 300 16.13 -14.19 -5.86
CA SER A 300 17.58 -14.38 -5.80
C SER A 300 18.25 -13.46 -4.77
N ILE A 301 17.75 -12.23 -4.63
CA ILE A 301 18.20 -11.30 -3.58
C ILE A 301 17.85 -11.86 -2.21
N THR A 302 16.63 -12.40 -2.04
CA THR A 302 16.20 -13.03 -0.78
C THR A 302 17.16 -14.15 -0.39
N GLN A 303 17.43 -15.07 -1.31
CA GLN A 303 18.34 -16.20 -1.07
C GLN A 303 19.76 -15.74 -0.70
N LEU A 304 20.30 -14.73 -1.40
CA LEU A 304 21.62 -14.16 -1.10
C LEU A 304 21.66 -13.59 0.31
N LEU A 305 20.69 -12.77 0.67
CA LEU A 305 20.63 -12.09 1.95
C LEU A 305 20.41 -13.07 3.13
N GLU A 306 19.61 -14.11 2.94
CA GLU A 306 19.46 -15.19 3.93
C GLU A 306 20.78 -15.95 4.19
N GLN A 307 21.58 -16.15 3.15
CA GLN A 307 22.91 -16.79 3.29
C GLN A 307 23.88 -15.90 4.05
N GLN A 308 23.86 -14.61 3.85
CA GLN A 308 24.70 -13.64 4.57
C GLN A 308 24.30 -13.43 6.03
N SER A 309 23.05 -13.79 6.39
CA SER A 309 22.50 -13.60 7.74
C SER A 309 22.75 -14.77 8.67
N LYS A 310 23.21 -15.90 8.12
CA LYS A 310 23.60 -17.12 8.86
C LYS A 310 25.02 -17.01 9.39
#